data_d4c1d0270e6bda0f11d3fc89b1b4d884
#
_entry.id   d4c1d0270e6bda0f11d3fc89b1b4d884
#
_cell.length_a   1.000
_cell.length_b   1.000
_cell.length_c   1.000
_cell.angle_alpha   90.00
_cell.angle_beta   90.00
_cell.angle_gamma   90.00
#
_symmetry.space_group_name_H-M   'P 1'
#
loop_
_entity.id
_entity.type
_entity.pdbx_description
1 polymer ?
#
loop_
_entity_poly.entity_id
_entity_poly.type
_entity_poly.pdbx_seq_one_letter_code
_entity_poly.pdbx_strand_id
1 'polypeptide(L)'
;EYIAILAFILGLPFTYTQLEVKKIENKYPPLGYFKNIDGYNIHYSDIGSGQPVVLLHSQPANERQFDVLKNKLKESYRVISIDRPGMGYSEGPKVNSSDRLFIQAEIISKLLDEIIDEKPIVVGHSYGGALALSLALYEEKNIKKLILVNTVSHPWKGDGVWLPFKIITNPLIGKIFSQTYAMIYGKSVIDRSADDNFPDNKPTPGFVNRVGAELTLRPASLESYALDAINLKSSLSKQYKKYKNLSIPVTILAGIGDRVTPNKTHSFQLHKNIKHSKLIELSNVEHSIPELNPMKIIEEIQ
;
A
#
# COMPACT_ATOMS: atom_id res chain seq x y z
N GLU A 1 -13.33 43.01 6.49
CA GLU A 1 -12.06 42.79 5.78
C GLU A 1 -11.43 41.46 6.11
N TYR A 2 -11.17 41.13 7.39
CA TYR A 2 -10.53 39.88 7.79
C TYR A 2 -11.29 38.64 7.34
N ILE A 3 -12.62 38.59 7.38
CA ILE A 3 -13.45 37.48 6.91
C ILE A 3 -13.30 37.28 5.39
N ALA A 4 -13.23 38.35 4.63
CA ALA A 4 -13.03 38.28 3.17
C ALA A 4 -11.62 37.76 2.82
N ILE A 5 -10.61 38.16 3.55
CA ILE A 5 -9.23 37.68 3.41
C ILE A 5 -9.16 36.16 3.73
N LEU A 6 -9.77 35.75 4.84
CA LEU A 6 -9.82 34.36 5.25
C LEU A 6 -10.57 33.48 4.22
N ALA A 7 -11.71 33.98 3.73
CA ALA A 7 -12.49 33.31 2.67
C ALA A 7 -11.66 33.17 1.38
N PHE A 8 -10.83 34.14 1.04
CA PHE A 8 -9.95 34.07 -0.13
C PHE A 8 -8.80 33.07 0.10
N ILE A 9 -8.13 33.15 1.25
CA ILE A 9 -7.00 32.27 1.57
C ILE A 9 -7.41 30.80 1.66
N LEU A 10 -8.57 30.47 2.20
CA LEU A 10 -9.03 29.09 2.34
C LEU A 10 -9.94 28.65 1.20
N GLY A 11 -10.79 29.53 0.69
CA GLY A 11 -11.82 29.21 -0.29
C GLY A 11 -11.24 28.87 -1.67
N LEU A 12 -10.24 29.62 -2.16
CA LEU A 12 -9.61 29.33 -3.45
C LEU A 12 -8.84 28.00 -3.45
N PRO A 13 -7.96 27.71 -2.47
CA PRO A 13 -7.30 26.41 -2.41
C PRO A 13 -8.27 25.25 -2.21
N PHE A 14 -9.33 25.43 -1.43
CA PHE A 14 -10.40 24.43 -1.28
C PHE A 14 -11.08 24.14 -2.63
N THR A 15 -11.55 25.18 -3.33
CA THR A 15 -12.20 25.05 -4.63
C THR A 15 -11.27 24.37 -5.64
N TYR A 16 -10.00 24.78 -5.69
CA TYR A 16 -8.97 24.14 -6.52
C TYR A 16 -8.87 22.66 -6.19
N THR A 17 -8.76 22.29 -4.92
CA THR A 17 -8.67 20.90 -4.48
C THR A 17 -9.88 20.09 -4.95
N GLN A 18 -11.11 20.61 -4.77
CA GLN A 18 -12.32 19.90 -5.22
C GLN A 18 -12.36 19.70 -6.75
N LEU A 19 -11.93 20.68 -7.53
CA LEU A 19 -11.84 20.57 -8.99
C LEU A 19 -10.79 19.54 -9.41
N GLU A 20 -9.63 19.52 -8.77
CA GLU A 20 -8.58 18.55 -9.06
C GLU A 20 -8.97 17.13 -8.64
N VAL A 21 -9.62 16.94 -7.49
CA VAL A 21 -10.20 15.65 -7.08
C VAL A 21 -11.11 15.12 -8.18
N LYS A 22 -12.06 15.96 -8.67
CA LYS A 22 -12.97 15.55 -9.74
C LYS A 22 -12.24 15.19 -11.04
N LYS A 23 -11.19 15.93 -11.41
CA LYS A 23 -10.36 15.60 -12.59
C LYS A 23 -9.63 14.27 -12.40
N ILE A 24 -9.05 14.02 -11.22
CA ILE A 24 -8.34 12.78 -10.89
C ILE A 24 -9.32 11.59 -10.96
N GLU A 25 -10.50 11.71 -10.37
CA GLU A 25 -11.50 10.64 -10.38
C GLU A 25 -12.06 10.35 -11.78
N ASN A 26 -12.24 11.37 -12.60
CA ASN A 26 -12.61 11.20 -14.01
C ASN A 26 -11.49 10.52 -14.83
N LYS A 27 -10.23 10.83 -14.52
CA LYS A 27 -9.05 10.26 -15.19
C LYS A 27 -8.82 8.80 -14.79
N TYR A 28 -9.08 8.46 -13.54
CA TYR A 28 -8.86 7.15 -12.96
C TYR A 28 -10.14 6.62 -12.27
N PRO A 29 -11.22 6.35 -12.99
CA PRO A 29 -12.44 5.84 -12.38
C PRO A 29 -12.19 4.48 -11.70
N PRO A 30 -12.94 4.10 -10.65
CA PRO A 30 -12.82 2.79 -10.02
C PRO A 30 -13.18 1.69 -11.01
N LEU A 31 -12.34 0.67 -11.12
CA LEU A 31 -12.54 -0.49 -11.98
C LEU A 31 -12.62 -1.74 -11.10
N GLY A 32 -13.78 -2.40 -11.09
CA GLY A 32 -13.96 -3.58 -10.27
C GLY A 32 -15.19 -3.47 -9.36
N TYR A 33 -15.04 -3.91 -8.13
CA TYR A 33 -16.15 -4.13 -7.22
C TYR A 33 -15.95 -3.36 -5.91
N PHE A 34 -17.06 -3.09 -5.24
CA PHE A 34 -17.10 -2.59 -3.87
C PHE A 34 -17.79 -3.60 -2.97
N LYS A 35 -17.25 -3.81 -1.80
CA LYS A 35 -17.88 -4.63 -0.76
C LYS A 35 -17.87 -3.86 0.56
N ASN A 36 -19.01 -3.81 1.24
CA ASN A 36 -19.09 -3.19 2.56
C ASN A 36 -18.64 -4.19 3.63
N ILE A 37 -17.59 -3.84 4.34
CA ILE A 37 -17.01 -4.62 5.44
C ILE A 37 -17.00 -3.74 6.70
N ASP A 38 -17.77 -4.09 7.69
CA ASP A 38 -17.89 -3.36 8.98
C ASP A 38 -18.14 -1.85 8.80
N GLY A 39 -18.92 -1.46 7.77
CA GLY A 39 -19.24 -0.07 7.47
C GLY A 39 -18.23 0.64 6.57
N TYR A 40 -17.14 -0.02 6.12
CA TYR A 40 -16.21 0.50 5.14
C TYR A 40 -16.46 -0.11 3.76
N ASN A 41 -16.62 0.71 2.72
CA ASN A 41 -16.68 0.25 1.34
C ASN A 41 -15.26 -0.03 0.84
N ILE A 42 -14.92 -1.29 0.66
CA ILE A 42 -13.61 -1.74 0.19
C ILE A 42 -13.69 -2.01 -1.31
N HIS A 43 -12.83 -1.33 -2.06
CA HIS A 43 -12.70 -1.48 -3.50
C HIS A 43 -11.64 -2.53 -3.84
N TYR A 44 -11.94 -3.37 -4.83
CA TYR A 44 -11.00 -4.37 -5.36
C TYR A 44 -11.32 -4.71 -6.81
N SER A 45 -10.31 -5.10 -7.56
CA SER A 45 -10.47 -5.74 -8.87
C SER A 45 -10.38 -7.26 -8.71
N ASP A 46 -11.17 -8.01 -9.47
CA ASP A 46 -11.25 -9.47 -9.46
C ASP A 46 -11.34 -9.97 -10.90
N ILE A 47 -10.29 -10.61 -11.39
CA ILE A 47 -10.14 -11.02 -12.79
C ILE A 47 -9.52 -12.42 -12.90
N GLY A 48 -9.83 -13.12 -13.99
CA GLY A 48 -9.36 -14.50 -14.20
C GLY A 48 -10.15 -15.54 -13.41
N SER A 49 -9.62 -16.75 -13.31
CA SER A 49 -10.26 -17.87 -12.60
C SER A 49 -9.21 -18.87 -12.08
N GLY A 50 -9.62 -19.78 -11.18
CA GLY A 50 -8.75 -20.78 -10.56
C GLY A 50 -8.22 -20.33 -9.20
N GLN A 51 -7.00 -20.80 -8.84
CA GLN A 51 -6.40 -20.51 -7.52
C GLN A 51 -6.35 -19.01 -7.25
N PRO A 52 -6.93 -18.52 -6.13
CA PRO A 52 -6.91 -17.11 -5.78
C PRO A 52 -5.50 -16.59 -5.47
N VAL A 53 -5.15 -15.45 -6.05
CA VAL A 53 -3.96 -14.65 -5.76
C VAL A 53 -4.40 -13.27 -5.34
N VAL A 54 -4.13 -12.91 -4.09
CA VAL A 54 -4.46 -11.61 -3.51
C VAL A 54 -3.25 -10.69 -3.56
N LEU A 55 -3.42 -9.49 -4.10
CA LEU A 55 -2.37 -8.49 -4.27
C LEU A 55 -2.61 -7.30 -3.34
N LEU A 56 -1.63 -7.00 -2.48
CA LEU A 56 -1.65 -5.89 -1.53
C LEU A 56 -0.56 -4.88 -1.89
N HIS A 57 -0.98 -3.70 -2.37
CA HIS A 57 -0.11 -2.66 -2.91
C HIS A 57 0.72 -1.92 -1.84
N SER A 58 1.77 -1.23 -2.28
CA SER A 58 2.66 -0.42 -1.47
C SER A 58 2.03 0.88 -0.97
N GLN A 59 2.84 1.76 -0.42
CA GLN A 59 2.49 3.09 0.04
C GLN A 59 3.49 4.12 -0.53
N PRO A 60 3.01 5.22 -1.14
CA PRO A 60 1.63 5.49 -1.57
C PRO A 60 1.31 4.77 -2.88
N ALA A 61 0.22 4.04 -2.94
CA ALA A 61 -0.24 3.38 -4.16
C ALA A 61 -1.74 3.00 -4.07
N ASN A 62 -2.21 2.25 -5.06
CA ASN A 62 -3.54 1.67 -5.15
C ASN A 62 -3.47 0.34 -5.94
N GLU A 63 -4.60 -0.32 -6.16
CA GLU A 63 -4.66 -1.64 -6.80
C GLU A 63 -4.05 -1.68 -8.22
N ARG A 64 -3.96 -0.53 -8.92
CA ARG A 64 -3.39 -0.42 -10.28
C ARG A 64 -1.86 -0.61 -10.29
N GLN A 65 -1.20 -0.56 -9.13
CA GLN A 65 0.23 -0.86 -9.04
C GLN A 65 0.57 -2.22 -9.66
N PHE A 66 -0.36 -3.15 -9.61
CA PHE A 66 -0.17 -4.51 -10.08
C PHE A 66 -0.73 -4.76 -11.48
N ASP A 67 -1.09 -3.75 -12.28
CA ASP A 67 -1.73 -3.96 -13.58
C ASP A 67 -0.90 -4.84 -14.52
N VAL A 68 0.41 -4.69 -14.53
CA VAL A 68 1.31 -5.56 -15.32
C VAL A 68 1.24 -7.01 -14.82
N LEU A 69 1.29 -7.22 -13.51
CA LEU A 69 1.24 -8.54 -12.89
C LEU A 69 -0.14 -9.19 -13.06
N LYS A 70 -1.23 -8.44 -12.80
CA LYS A 70 -2.61 -8.89 -12.98
C LYS A 70 -2.85 -9.44 -14.39
N ASN A 71 -2.44 -8.67 -15.41
CA ASN A 71 -2.64 -9.05 -16.81
C ASN A 71 -1.88 -10.31 -17.21
N LYS A 72 -0.75 -10.61 -16.55
CA LYS A 72 0.00 -11.85 -16.79
C LYS A 72 -0.57 -13.06 -16.03
N LEU A 73 -1.12 -12.83 -14.83
CA LEU A 73 -1.62 -13.89 -13.98
C LEU A 73 -3.04 -14.36 -14.34
N LYS A 74 -3.90 -13.48 -14.86
CA LYS A 74 -5.34 -13.75 -15.08
C LYS A 74 -5.67 -14.95 -15.97
N GLU A 75 -4.71 -15.38 -16.79
CA GLU A 75 -4.89 -16.54 -17.67
C GLU A 75 -4.83 -17.88 -16.91
N SER A 76 -4.24 -17.89 -15.71
CA SER A 76 -4.02 -19.11 -14.92
C SER A 76 -4.50 -19.02 -13.48
N TYR A 77 -4.84 -17.83 -13.01
CA TYR A 77 -5.21 -17.54 -11.62
C TYR A 77 -6.42 -16.60 -11.55
N ARG A 78 -7.20 -16.71 -10.47
CA ARG A 78 -8.13 -15.66 -10.06
C ARG A 78 -7.36 -14.59 -9.29
N VAL A 79 -7.23 -13.40 -9.85
CA VAL A 79 -6.39 -12.32 -9.31
C VAL A 79 -7.26 -11.25 -8.67
N ILE A 80 -7.10 -11.07 -7.37
CA ILE A 80 -7.83 -10.10 -6.56
C ILE A 80 -6.84 -9.04 -6.10
N SER A 81 -6.90 -7.83 -6.67
CA SER A 81 -6.08 -6.70 -6.26
C SER A 81 -6.91 -5.73 -5.46
N ILE A 82 -6.51 -5.48 -4.21
CA ILE A 82 -7.31 -4.73 -3.23
C ILE A 82 -6.71 -3.33 -3.07
N ASP A 83 -7.55 -2.31 -3.18
CA ASP A 83 -7.24 -1.01 -2.62
C ASP A 83 -7.21 -1.17 -1.08
N ARG A 84 -6.03 -1.06 -0.46
CA ARG A 84 -5.89 -1.23 0.99
C ARG A 84 -6.82 -0.26 1.75
N PRO A 85 -7.38 -0.63 2.91
CA PRO A 85 -8.28 0.24 3.66
C PRO A 85 -7.75 1.66 3.82
N GLY A 86 -8.51 2.64 3.30
CA GLY A 86 -8.16 4.06 3.27
C GLY A 86 -7.35 4.52 2.06
N MET A 87 -6.96 3.63 1.15
CA MET A 87 -6.21 3.96 -0.07
C MET A 87 -7.06 3.72 -1.31
N GLY A 88 -6.61 4.28 -2.46
CA GLY A 88 -7.35 4.15 -3.71
C GLY A 88 -8.81 4.56 -3.53
N TYR A 89 -9.74 3.70 -3.85
CA TYR A 89 -11.18 3.92 -3.68
C TYR A 89 -11.76 3.25 -2.42
N SER A 90 -10.93 2.60 -1.60
CA SER A 90 -11.37 2.02 -0.35
C SER A 90 -11.53 3.07 0.75
N GLU A 91 -12.62 2.98 1.49
CA GLU A 91 -12.74 3.63 2.78
C GLU A 91 -11.87 2.90 3.82
N GLY A 92 -11.58 3.57 4.93
CA GLY A 92 -10.76 2.95 5.95
C GLY A 92 -10.80 3.65 7.31
N PRO A 93 -10.28 3.00 8.34
CA PRO A 93 -10.32 3.51 9.70
C PRO A 93 -9.51 4.79 9.84
N LYS A 94 -10.10 5.83 10.47
CA LYS A 94 -9.42 7.08 10.83
C LYS A 94 -8.75 6.97 12.20
N VAL A 95 -8.10 5.84 12.47
CA VAL A 95 -7.49 5.55 13.76
C VAL A 95 -6.02 5.94 13.73
N ASN A 96 -5.63 6.82 14.65
CA ASN A 96 -4.23 7.16 14.92
C ASN A 96 -3.71 6.24 16.05
N SER A 97 -3.32 5.03 15.71
CA SER A 97 -2.93 3.99 16.66
C SER A 97 -1.94 3.01 16.05
N SER A 98 -1.07 2.45 16.89
CA SER A 98 -0.18 1.34 16.55
C SER A 98 -0.92 0.03 16.19
N ASP A 99 -2.25 -0.04 16.35
CA ASP A 99 -3.07 -1.18 15.94
C ASP A 99 -3.59 -1.03 14.51
N ARG A 100 -3.33 0.11 13.86
CA ARG A 100 -3.86 0.44 12.54
C ARG A 100 -3.58 -0.65 11.49
N LEU A 101 -2.37 -1.19 11.46
CA LEU A 101 -1.99 -2.25 10.52
C LEU A 101 -2.80 -3.54 10.77
N PHE A 102 -3.04 -3.87 12.05
CA PHE A 102 -3.85 -5.01 12.46
C PHE A 102 -5.34 -4.81 12.11
N ILE A 103 -5.89 -3.61 12.34
CA ILE A 103 -7.28 -3.28 11.96
C ILE A 103 -7.47 -3.39 10.44
N GLN A 104 -6.52 -2.91 9.65
CA GLN A 104 -6.56 -3.09 8.19
C GLN A 104 -6.53 -4.57 7.80
N ALA A 105 -5.72 -5.38 8.47
CA ALA A 105 -5.65 -6.83 8.23
C ALA A 105 -6.96 -7.54 8.57
N GLU A 106 -7.62 -7.16 9.65
CA GLU A 106 -8.94 -7.67 10.03
C GLU A 106 -10.01 -7.36 8.97
N ILE A 107 -10.05 -6.12 8.47
CA ILE A 107 -10.98 -5.72 7.40
C ILE A 107 -10.72 -6.55 6.13
N ILE A 108 -9.45 -6.76 5.75
CA ILE A 108 -9.10 -7.57 4.58
C ILE A 108 -9.47 -9.05 4.81
N SER A 109 -9.23 -9.60 6.00
CA SER A 109 -9.62 -10.98 6.31
C SER A 109 -11.12 -11.19 6.09
N LYS A 110 -11.94 -10.32 6.66
CA LYS A 110 -13.40 -10.36 6.48
C LYS A 110 -13.84 -10.19 5.02
N LEU A 111 -13.16 -9.31 4.26
CA LEU A 111 -13.42 -9.18 2.83
C LEU A 111 -13.15 -10.52 2.12
N LEU A 112 -11.99 -11.13 2.38
CA LEU A 112 -11.61 -12.39 1.74
C LEU A 112 -12.57 -13.52 2.11
N ASP A 113 -13.01 -13.62 3.35
CA ASP A 113 -14.00 -14.61 3.80
C ASP A 113 -15.36 -14.48 3.06
N GLU A 114 -15.69 -13.28 2.57
CA GLU A 114 -16.95 -13.04 1.83
C GLU A 114 -16.85 -13.21 0.31
N ILE A 115 -15.63 -13.18 -0.27
CA ILE A 115 -15.45 -13.20 -1.72
C ILE A 115 -14.71 -14.42 -2.26
N ILE A 116 -14.04 -15.21 -1.40
CA ILE A 116 -13.30 -16.41 -1.82
C ILE A 116 -13.58 -17.59 -0.87
N ASP A 117 -13.66 -18.79 -1.45
CA ASP A 117 -13.86 -20.04 -0.69
C ASP A 117 -12.55 -20.83 -0.51
N GLU A 118 -11.50 -20.50 -1.27
CA GLU A 118 -10.22 -21.17 -1.25
C GLU A 118 -9.14 -20.32 -0.60
N LYS A 119 -8.15 -20.96 0.06
CA LYS A 119 -7.00 -20.26 0.64
C LYS A 119 -6.18 -19.55 -0.44
N PRO A 120 -6.04 -18.20 -0.41
CA PRO A 120 -5.28 -17.47 -1.40
C PRO A 120 -3.77 -17.59 -1.21
N ILE A 121 -3.04 -17.38 -2.29
CA ILE A 121 -1.65 -16.93 -2.25
C ILE A 121 -1.69 -15.41 -2.08
N VAL A 122 -1.05 -14.88 -1.04
CA VAL A 122 -1.03 -13.43 -0.77
C VAL A 122 0.31 -12.84 -1.15
N VAL A 123 0.29 -11.88 -2.07
CA VAL A 123 1.46 -11.12 -2.52
C VAL A 123 1.38 -9.71 -1.91
N GLY A 124 2.35 -9.32 -1.12
CA GLY A 124 2.41 -7.99 -0.52
C GLY A 124 3.69 -7.25 -0.89
N HIS A 125 3.55 -6.03 -1.42
CA HIS A 125 4.69 -5.17 -1.74
C HIS A 125 4.87 -4.06 -0.70
N SER A 126 6.09 -3.89 -0.18
CA SER A 126 6.45 -2.79 0.73
C SER A 126 5.52 -2.75 1.96
N TYR A 127 4.73 -1.69 2.15
CA TYR A 127 3.69 -1.62 3.18
C TYR A 127 2.65 -2.75 3.05
N GLY A 128 2.25 -3.10 1.82
CA GLY A 128 1.36 -4.22 1.56
C GLY A 128 1.94 -5.55 2.05
N GLY A 129 3.25 -5.69 2.07
CA GLY A 129 3.94 -6.83 2.69
C GLY A 129 3.83 -6.84 4.22
N ALA A 130 3.94 -5.66 4.87
CA ALA A 130 3.69 -5.55 6.31
C ALA A 130 2.26 -5.92 6.67
N LEU A 131 1.31 -5.53 5.81
CA LEU A 131 -0.10 -5.86 5.95
C LEU A 131 -0.38 -7.36 5.69
N ALA A 132 0.28 -7.97 4.70
CA ALA A 132 0.22 -9.42 4.45
C ALA A 132 0.75 -10.23 5.66
N LEU A 133 1.83 -9.76 6.28
CA LEU A 133 2.33 -10.35 7.53
C LEU A 133 1.34 -10.18 8.69
N SER A 134 0.69 -9.01 8.80
CA SER A 134 -0.34 -8.77 9.81
C SER A 134 -1.57 -9.67 9.59
N LEU A 135 -1.99 -9.83 8.33
CA LEU A 135 -3.07 -10.72 7.94
C LEU A 135 -2.75 -12.19 8.30
N ALA A 136 -1.54 -12.65 8.02
CA ALA A 136 -1.12 -13.99 8.40
C ALA A 136 -1.04 -14.19 9.92
N LEU A 137 -0.63 -13.17 10.67
CA LEU A 137 -0.64 -13.24 12.14
C LEU A 137 -2.05 -13.19 12.73
N TYR A 138 -3.02 -12.64 11.99
CA TYR A 138 -4.43 -12.61 12.38
C TYR A 138 -5.13 -13.92 12.08
N GLU A 139 -4.94 -14.47 10.87
CA GLU A 139 -5.66 -15.66 10.43
C GLU A 139 -4.85 -16.54 9.46
N GLU A 140 -3.72 -17.05 9.93
CA GLU A 140 -2.78 -17.86 9.14
C GLU A 140 -3.44 -19.07 8.44
N LYS A 141 -4.38 -19.72 9.12
CA LYS A 141 -5.07 -20.93 8.59
C LYS A 141 -5.80 -20.69 7.26
N ASN A 142 -6.17 -19.45 6.96
CA ASN A 142 -6.90 -19.07 5.76
C ASN A 142 -5.96 -18.62 4.61
N ILE A 143 -4.64 -18.74 4.76
CA ILE A 143 -3.65 -18.37 3.75
C ILE A 143 -2.89 -19.61 3.29
N LYS A 144 -2.68 -19.75 1.97
CA LYS A 144 -1.92 -20.83 1.37
C LYS A 144 -0.41 -20.59 1.39
N LYS A 145 0.01 -19.37 1.03
CA LYS A 145 1.41 -18.96 0.91
C LYS A 145 1.52 -17.45 0.97
N LEU A 146 2.61 -16.92 1.51
CA LEU A 146 2.99 -15.51 1.42
C LEU A 146 4.13 -15.30 0.44
N ILE A 147 4.02 -14.26 -0.40
CA ILE A 147 5.09 -13.73 -1.24
C ILE A 147 5.30 -12.27 -0.86
N LEU A 148 6.42 -11.99 -0.24
CA LEU A 148 6.74 -10.71 0.38
C LEU A 148 7.80 -10.00 -0.46
N VAL A 149 7.39 -8.90 -1.10
CA VAL A 149 8.19 -8.19 -2.10
C VAL A 149 8.70 -6.88 -1.49
N ASN A 150 10.00 -6.74 -1.32
CA ASN A 150 10.62 -5.55 -0.69
C ASN A 150 9.84 -5.06 0.53
N THR A 151 9.51 -5.99 1.41
CA THR A 151 8.56 -5.78 2.50
C THR A 151 9.17 -4.99 3.64
N VAL A 152 8.49 -3.93 4.09
CA VAL A 152 8.79 -3.29 5.35
C VAL A 152 8.30 -4.19 6.49
N SER A 153 9.20 -4.67 7.35
CA SER A 153 8.88 -5.72 8.33
C SER A 153 9.31 -5.43 9.77
N HIS A 154 10.35 -4.63 9.96
CA HIS A 154 10.94 -4.36 11.27
C HIS A 154 10.99 -2.87 11.58
N PRO A 155 10.89 -2.46 12.86
CA PRO A 155 11.10 -1.08 13.24
C PRO A 155 12.55 -0.66 12.97
N TRP A 156 12.74 0.60 12.56
CA TRP A 156 14.03 1.20 12.23
C TRP A 156 14.46 2.25 13.26
N LYS A 157 15.72 2.67 13.23
CA LYS A 157 16.25 3.75 14.08
C LYS A 157 15.79 5.13 13.60
N GLY A 158 15.61 6.06 14.51
CA GLY A 158 15.18 7.43 14.20
C GLY A 158 13.67 7.59 14.02
N ASP A 159 13.21 8.82 13.90
CA ASP A 159 11.77 9.14 13.85
C ASP A 159 11.20 9.09 12.44
N GLY A 160 12.00 9.44 11.44
CA GLY A 160 11.74 9.24 9.99
C GLY A 160 10.39 9.76 9.45
N VAL A 161 9.57 10.42 10.26
CA VAL A 161 8.25 10.88 9.84
C VAL A 161 8.35 12.27 9.23
N TRP A 162 7.93 12.37 7.98
CA TRP A 162 7.93 13.63 7.23
C TRP A 162 6.96 14.66 7.84
N LEU A 163 7.41 15.92 7.99
CA LEU A 163 6.64 16.99 8.65
C LEU A 163 5.21 17.17 8.09
N PRO A 164 4.97 17.18 6.78
CA PRO A 164 3.61 17.25 6.24
C PRO A 164 2.66 16.17 6.79
N PHE A 165 3.12 14.96 7.05
CA PHE A 165 2.27 13.92 7.65
C PHE A 165 1.87 14.25 9.08
N LYS A 166 2.78 14.87 9.86
CA LYS A 166 2.45 15.36 11.21
C LYS A 166 1.41 16.48 11.16
N ILE A 167 1.47 17.33 10.14
CA ILE A 167 0.47 18.40 9.92
C ILE A 167 -0.88 17.79 9.55
N ILE A 168 -0.93 16.88 8.55
CA ILE A 168 -2.15 16.24 8.05
C ILE A 168 -2.87 15.47 9.17
N THR A 169 -2.12 14.82 10.05
CA THR A 169 -2.68 14.02 11.15
C THR A 169 -2.98 14.84 12.41
N ASN A 170 -2.73 16.15 12.40
CA ASN A 170 -3.08 17.02 13.51
C ASN A 170 -4.60 17.21 13.57
N PRO A 171 -5.27 16.97 14.71
CA PRO A 171 -6.73 17.02 14.82
C PRO A 171 -7.35 18.40 14.58
N LEU A 172 -6.58 19.48 14.76
CA LEU A 172 -7.08 20.87 14.63
C LEU A 172 -6.93 21.40 13.20
N ILE A 173 -5.77 21.23 12.59
CA ILE A 173 -5.43 21.86 11.32
C ILE A 173 -5.34 20.89 10.15
N GLY A 174 -5.21 19.58 10.42
CA GLY A 174 -4.95 18.57 9.40
C GLY A 174 -6.03 18.50 8.34
N LYS A 175 -7.29 18.53 8.75
CA LYS A 175 -8.43 18.51 7.82
C LYS A 175 -8.47 19.77 6.92
N ILE A 176 -8.15 20.94 7.47
CA ILE A 176 -8.07 22.18 6.69
C ILE A 176 -6.93 22.06 5.68
N PHE A 177 -5.75 21.61 6.11
CA PHE A 177 -4.59 21.49 5.24
C PHE A 177 -4.82 20.45 4.12
N SER A 178 -5.38 19.28 4.43
CA SER A 178 -5.65 18.23 3.44
C SER A 178 -6.69 18.66 2.39
N GLN A 179 -7.69 19.45 2.80
CA GLN A 179 -8.74 19.96 1.92
C GLN A 179 -8.34 21.21 1.10
N THR A 180 -7.18 21.81 1.37
CA THR A 180 -6.75 23.05 0.73
C THR A 180 -5.37 22.93 0.08
N TYR A 181 -4.31 23.08 0.84
CA TYR A 181 -2.94 23.22 0.33
C TYR A 181 -2.25 21.91 -0.03
N ALA A 182 -2.67 20.79 0.56
CA ALA A 182 -2.02 19.51 0.37
C ALA A 182 -2.03 19.02 -1.08
N MET A 183 -3.11 19.29 -1.84
CA MET A 183 -3.22 18.99 -3.27
C MET A 183 -2.17 19.75 -4.08
N ILE A 184 -2.04 21.06 -3.84
CA ILE A 184 -1.10 21.94 -4.54
C ILE A 184 0.34 21.46 -4.31
N TYR A 185 0.68 21.20 -3.05
CA TYR A 185 2.00 20.71 -2.66
C TYR A 185 2.26 19.30 -3.20
N GLY A 186 1.30 18.39 -3.07
CA GLY A 186 1.43 17.00 -3.51
C GLY A 186 1.69 16.87 -5.00
N LYS A 187 1.02 17.66 -5.83
CA LYS A 187 1.26 17.68 -7.28
C LYS A 187 2.69 18.07 -7.66
N SER A 188 3.33 18.93 -6.88
CA SER A 188 4.71 19.36 -7.14
C SER A 188 5.77 18.31 -6.79
N VAL A 189 5.42 17.29 -6.05
CA VAL A 189 6.34 16.26 -5.54
C VAL A 189 6.07 14.84 -6.04
N ILE A 190 4.93 14.62 -6.71
CA ILE A 190 4.49 13.25 -7.05
C ILE A 190 5.48 12.53 -7.98
N ASP A 191 6.02 13.19 -8.97
CA ASP A 191 6.98 12.62 -9.91
C ASP A 191 8.28 12.26 -9.20
N ARG A 192 8.79 13.18 -8.36
CA ARG A 192 9.98 12.93 -7.54
C ARG A 192 9.78 11.77 -6.58
N SER A 193 8.61 11.68 -5.95
CA SER A 193 8.28 10.56 -5.06
C SER A 193 8.22 9.22 -5.80
N ALA A 194 7.85 9.24 -7.08
CA ALA A 194 7.91 8.05 -7.93
C ALA A 194 9.37 7.66 -8.24
N ASP A 195 10.22 8.64 -8.60
CA ASP A 195 11.64 8.40 -8.92
C ASP A 195 12.42 7.79 -7.74
N ASP A 196 12.09 8.16 -6.49
CA ASP A 196 12.73 7.63 -5.29
C ASP A 196 12.60 6.09 -5.16
N ASN A 197 11.62 5.48 -5.84
CA ASN A 197 11.47 4.02 -5.88
C ASN A 197 12.36 3.33 -6.94
N PHE A 198 13.06 4.12 -7.77
CA PHE A 198 13.93 3.65 -8.85
C PHE A 198 15.30 4.34 -8.83
N PRO A 199 16.06 4.30 -7.71
CA PRO A 199 17.26 5.14 -7.52
C PRO A 199 18.35 4.93 -8.56
N ASP A 200 18.55 3.74 -9.07
CA ASP A 200 19.56 3.39 -10.07
C ASP A 200 18.94 2.99 -11.42
N ASN A 201 17.62 2.81 -11.47
CA ASN A 201 16.80 2.53 -12.64
C ASN A 201 15.91 3.75 -12.96
N LYS A 202 15.08 3.60 -13.98
CA LYS A 202 14.03 4.57 -14.30
C LYS A 202 12.69 3.83 -14.32
N PRO A 203 11.61 4.48 -13.87
CA PRO A 203 10.28 3.93 -14.07
C PRO A 203 10.02 3.72 -15.57
N THR A 204 9.24 2.70 -15.90
CA THR A 204 8.80 2.52 -17.29
C THR A 204 8.01 3.74 -17.76
N PRO A 205 8.09 4.12 -19.05
CA PRO A 205 7.36 5.27 -19.56
C PRO A 205 5.88 5.24 -19.19
N GLY A 206 5.37 6.35 -18.68
CA GLY A 206 3.99 6.48 -18.25
C GLY A 206 3.63 5.79 -16.92
N PHE A 207 4.61 5.29 -16.16
CA PHE A 207 4.39 4.60 -14.88
C PHE A 207 3.46 5.37 -13.93
N VAL A 208 3.77 6.64 -13.61
CA VAL A 208 2.98 7.48 -12.70
C VAL A 208 1.50 7.55 -13.12
N ASN A 209 1.26 7.73 -14.44
CA ASN A 209 -0.10 7.76 -14.97
C ASN A 209 -0.77 6.38 -14.94
N ARG A 210 -0.06 5.31 -15.33
CA ARG A 210 -0.63 3.96 -15.35
C ARG A 210 -1.07 3.51 -13.97
N VAL A 211 -0.25 3.75 -12.94
CA VAL A 211 -0.58 3.37 -11.56
C VAL A 211 -1.55 4.33 -10.88
N GLY A 212 -1.96 5.43 -11.54
CA GLY A 212 -2.88 6.39 -10.96
C GLY A 212 -2.37 7.03 -9.67
N ALA A 213 -1.07 7.39 -9.63
CA ALA A 213 -0.42 7.90 -8.42
C ALA A 213 -1.13 9.13 -7.83
N GLU A 214 -1.74 9.97 -8.69
CA GLU A 214 -2.51 11.15 -8.29
C GLU A 214 -3.71 10.81 -7.37
N LEU A 215 -4.25 9.57 -7.39
CA LEU A 215 -5.32 9.15 -6.49
C LEU A 215 -4.95 9.29 -5.01
N THR A 216 -3.67 9.22 -4.68
CA THR A 216 -3.18 9.43 -3.31
C THR A 216 -3.34 10.87 -2.82
N LEU A 217 -3.42 11.84 -3.75
CA LEU A 217 -3.56 13.26 -3.41
C LEU A 217 -4.98 13.65 -2.97
N ARG A 218 -5.98 12.79 -3.17
CA ARG A 218 -7.33 13.04 -2.68
C ARG A 218 -7.31 13.13 -1.16
N PRO A 219 -7.98 14.10 -0.55
CA PRO A 219 -7.88 14.38 0.89
C PRO A 219 -8.03 13.15 1.78
N ALA A 220 -9.03 12.29 1.53
CA ALA A 220 -9.25 11.08 2.32
C ALA A 220 -8.09 10.07 2.21
N SER A 221 -7.59 9.84 0.98
CA SER A 221 -6.45 8.94 0.75
C SER A 221 -5.16 9.51 1.35
N LEU A 222 -4.95 10.81 1.25
CA LEU A 222 -3.78 11.48 1.81
C LEU A 222 -3.79 11.47 3.34
N GLU A 223 -4.93 11.69 3.98
CA GLU A 223 -5.10 11.55 5.43
C GLU A 223 -4.79 10.11 5.89
N SER A 224 -5.30 9.12 5.16
CA SER A 224 -5.04 7.71 5.44
C SER A 224 -3.56 7.35 5.25
N TYR A 225 -2.93 7.85 4.17
CA TYR A 225 -1.50 7.70 3.92
C TYR A 225 -0.66 8.28 5.08
N ALA A 226 -0.99 9.48 5.52
CA ALA A 226 -0.28 10.11 6.64
C ALA A 226 -0.44 9.29 7.94
N LEU A 227 -1.65 8.80 8.24
CA LEU A 227 -1.91 7.93 9.40
C LEU A 227 -1.14 6.60 9.31
N ASP A 228 -1.08 5.99 8.13
CA ASP A 228 -0.26 4.79 7.90
C ASP A 228 1.21 5.09 8.18
N ALA A 229 1.76 6.17 7.62
CA ALA A 229 3.17 6.52 7.75
C ALA A 229 3.60 6.79 9.20
N ILE A 230 2.80 7.56 9.96
CA ILE A 230 3.16 7.90 11.36
C ILE A 230 3.02 6.71 12.31
N ASN A 231 2.14 5.75 12.01
CA ASN A 231 1.88 4.59 12.87
C ASN A 231 2.68 3.34 12.48
N LEU A 232 3.29 3.30 11.29
CA LEU A 232 3.93 2.09 10.76
C LEU A 232 4.98 1.52 11.70
N LYS A 233 5.92 2.34 12.16
CA LYS A 233 7.01 1.90 13.03
C LYS A 233 6.50 1.29 14.34
N SER A 234 5.51 1.91 14.96
CA SER A 234 4.89 1.43 16.21
C SER A 234 4.08 0.14 15.98
N SER A 235 3.37 0.05 14.85
CA SER A 235 2.67 -1.18 14.45
C SER A 235 3.66 -2.34 14.24
N LEU A 236 4.76 -2.10 13.52
CA LEU A 236 5.82 -3.10 13.32
C LEU A 236 6.46 -3.53 14.63
N SER A 237 6.63 -2.62 15.59
CA SER A 237 7.17 -2.93 16.92
C SER A 237 6.29 -3.90 17.71
N LYS A 238 4.98 -3.92 17.45
CA LYS A 238 4.04 -4.87 18.04
C LYS A 238 4.08 -6.25 17.36
N GLN A 239 4.32 -6.31 16.07
CA GLN A 239 4.15 -7.57 15.32
C GLN A 239 5.46 -8.32 15.02
N TYR A 240 6.62 -7.66 14.82
CA TYR A 240 7.83 -8.32 14.30
C TYR A 240 8.31 -9.51 15.14
N LYS A 241 8.13 -9.45 16.47
CA LYS A 241 8.49 -10.54 17.38
C LYS A 241 7.65 -11.81 17.19
N LYS A 242 6.48 -11.69 16.56
CA LYS A 242 5.54 -12.79 16.32
C LYS A 242 5.82 -13.54 15.01
N TYR A 243 6.63 -12.99 14.08
CA TYR A 243 6.90 -13.60 12.78
C TYR A 243 7.48 -15.01 12.88
N LYS A 244 8.26 -15.29 13.93
CA LYS A 244 8.80 -16.64 14.21
C LYS A 244 7.74 -17.71 14.44
N ASN A 245 6.50 -17.33 14.68
CA ASN A 245 5.38 -18.25 14.92
C ASN A 245 4.64 -18.61 13.62
N LEU A 246 4.92 -17.93 12.50
CA LEU A 246 4.33 -18.27 11.21
C LEU A 246 4.82 -19.65 10.76
N SER A 247 3.90 -20.48 10.26
CA SER A 247 4.16 -21.85 9.81
C SER A 247 3.90 -22.06 8.32
N ILE A 248 3.14 -21.16 7.67
CA ILE A 248 2.85 -21.23 6.23
C ILE A 248 4.09 -20.97 5.39
N PRO A 249 4.13 -21.46 4.14
CA PRO A 249 5.22 -21.13 3.21
C PRO A 249 5.38 -19.63 2.98
N VAL A 250 6.60 -19.12 3.10
CA VAL A 250 6.93 -17.70 2.91
C VAL A 250 8.09 -17.57 1.93
N THR A 251 7.88 -16.83 0.85
CA THR A 251 8.94 -16.38 -0.05
C THR A 251 9.17 -14.88 0.15
N ILE A 252 10.43 -14.47 0.27
CA ILE A 252 10.86 -13.07 0.41
C ILE A 252 11.67 -12.71 -0.83
N LEU A 253 11.17 -11.76 -1.62
CA LEU A 253 11.87 -11.16 -2.75
C LEU A 253 12.49 -9.83 -2.31
N ALA A 254 13.80 -9.73 -2.41
CA ALA A 254 14.57 -8.58 -1.95
C ALA A 254 15.40 -7.97 -3.08
N GLY A 255 15.07 -6.76 -3.50
CA GLY A 255 15.87 -6.01 -4.49
C GLY A 255 17.19 -5.53 -3.87
N ILE A 256 18.33 -5.86 -4.50
CA ILE A 256 19.62 -5.35 -4.06
C ILE A 256 19.68 -3.87 -4.40
N GLY A 257 20.08 -3.04 -3.42
CA GLY A 257 20.12 -1.57 -3.58
C GLY A 257 18.83 -0.86 -3.17
N ASP A 258 17.83 -1.58 -2.68
CA ASP A 258 16.61 -0.96 -2.14
C ASP A 258 16.94 0.03 -1.00
N ARG A 259 16.70 1.32 -1.26
CA ARG A 259 16.93 2.41 -0.30
C ARG A 259 15.67 2.77 0.48
N VAL A 260 14.50 2.34 0.01
CA VAL A 260 13.20 2.57 0.67
C VAL A 260 13.00 1.61 1.82
N THR A 261 13.25 0.30 1.58
CA THR A 261 13.19 -0.75 2.60
C THR A 261 14.53 -1.50 2.67
N PRO A 262 15.57 -0.92 3.30
CA PRO A 262 16.91 -1.49 3.31
C PRO A 262 16.91 -2.94 3.81
N ASN A 263 17.47 -3.85 2.99
CA ASN A 263 17.43 -5.31 3.22
C ASN A 263 18.01 -5.72 4.58
N LYS A 264 19.06 -5.02 5.06
CA LYS A 264 19.66 -5.28 6.38
C LYS A 264 18.67 -5.11 7.54
N THR A 265 17.73 -4.18 7.41
CA THR A 265 16.71 -3.89 8.43
C THR A 265 15.47 -4.75 8.25
N HIS A 266 15.09 -5.04 7.00
CA HIS A 266 13.80 -5.65 6.66
C HIS A 266 13.93 -7.10 6.18
N SER A 267 14.25 -7.34 4.92
CA SER A 267 14.20 -8.67 4.29
C SER A 267 15.11 -9.68 4.98
N PHE A 268 16.33 -9.30 5.36
CA PHE A 268 17.27 -10.21 6.01
C PHE A 268 16.88 -10.51 7.46
N GLN A 269 16.32 -9.54 8.19
CA GLN A 269 15.82 -9.81 9.54
C GLN A 269 14.55 -10.66 9.50
N LEU A 270 13.69 -10.42 8.51
CA LEU A 270 12.49 -11.22 8.31
C LEU A 270 12.83 -12.69 8.04
N HIS A 271 13.79 -12.93 7.14
CA HIS A 271 14.28 -14.28 6.86
C HIS A 271 14.88 -14.98 8.10
N LYS A 272 15.61 -14.23 8.93
CA LYS A 272 16.12 -14.76 10.21
C LYS A 272 15.00 -15.13 11.19
N ASN A 273 13.90 -14.38 11.19
CA ASN A 273 12.78 -14.63 12.07
C ASN A 273 11.89 -15.79 11.58
N ILE A 274 11.70 -15.92 10.27
CA ILE A 274 10.93 -16.99 9.64
C ILE A 274 11.93 -18.00 9.03
N LYS A 275 12.45 -18.90 9.84
CA LYS A 275 13.58 -19.80 9.48
C LYS A 275 13.32 -20.68 8.27
N HIS A 276 12.07 -21.02 7.99
CA HIS A 276 11.66 -21.84 6.83
C HIS A 276 11.35 -20.99 5.59
N SER A 277 11.48 -19.67 5.65
CA SER A 277 11.24 -18.81 4.49
C SER A 277 12.32 -18.99 3.43
N LYS A 278 11.93 -18.83 2.16
CA LYS A 278 12.84 -18.73 1.03
C LYS A 278 13.19 -17.26 0.81
N LEU A 279 14.47 -16.89 0.85
CA LEU A 279 14.95 -15.56 0.50
C LEU A 279 15.55 -15.58 -0.91
N ILE A 280 15.12 -14.65 -1.75
CA ILE A 280 15.62 -14.46 -3.11
C ILE A 280 16.07 -13.01 -3.26
N GLU A 281 17.36 -12.84 -3.50
CA GLU A 281 17.97 -11.54 -3.76
C GLU A 281 18.03 -11.30 -5.26
N LEU A 282 17.51 -10.13 -5.69
CA LEU A 282 17.42 -9.74 -7.09
C LEU A 282 18.37 -8.58 -7.39
N SER A 283 19.34 -8.83 -8.26
CA SER A 283 20.25 -7.79 -8.75
C SER A 283 19.55 -6.88 -9.76
N ASN A 284 19.97 -5.62 -9.85
CA ASN A 284 19.49 -4.62 -10.81
C ASN A 284 18.00 -4.29 -10.70
N VAL A 285 17.38 -4.58 -9.57
CA VAL A 285 16.04 -4.13 -9.21
C VAL A 285 16.07 -3.66 -7.76
N GLU A 286 15.62 -2.45 -7.53
CA GLU A 286 15.56 -1.86 -6.20
C GLU A 286 14.19 -2.10 -5.57
N HIS A 287 13.47 -1.01 -5.25
CA HIS A 287 12.19 -1.12 -4.55
C HIS A 287 11.04 -1.62 -5.45
N SER A 288 11.07 -1.33 -6.74
CA SER A 288 9.94 -1.55 -7.65
C SER A 288 9.98 -2.88 -8.40
N ILE A 289 10.21 -4.00 -7.70
CA ILE A 289 10.17 -5.35 -8.29
C ILE A 289 8.87 -5.62 -9.08
N PRO A 290 7.65 -5.24 -8.61
CA PRO A 290 6.42 -5.49 -9.37
C PRO A 290 6.40 -4.84 -10.75
N GLU A 291 7.11 -3.76 -10.94
CA GLU A 291 7.23 -3.04 -12.21
C GLU A 291 8.39 -3.57 -13.06
N LEU A 292 9.57 -3.73 -12.46
CA LEU A 292 10.80 -4.03 -13.19
C LEU A 292 11.00 -5.53 -13.44
N ASN A 293 10.52 -6.39 -12.54
CA ASN A 293 10.68 -7.83 -12.65
C ASN A 293 9.44 -8.62 -12.17
N PRO A 294 8.25 -8.38 -12.78
CA PRO A 294 7.02 -9.08 -12.39
C PRO A 294 7.11 -10.59 -12.62
N MET A 295 7.94 -11.06 -13.57
CA MET A 295 8.10 -12.49 -13.85
C MET A 295 8.63 -13.24 -12.65
N LYS A 296 9.50 -12.62 -11.83
CA LYS A 296 10.02 -13.28 -10.63
C LYS A 296 8.96 -13.51 -9.56
N ILE A 297 7.97 -12.62 -9.48
CA ILE A 297 6.81 -12.82 -8.60
C ILE A 297 5.97 -13.99 -9.12
N ILE A 298 5.74 -14.06 -10.44
CA ILE A 298 4.95 -15.14 -11.08
C ILE A 298 5.60 -16.51 -10.84
N GLU A 299 6.91 -16.63 -11.03
CA GLU A 299 7.66 -17.87 -10.75
C GLU A 299 7.46 -18.36 -9.31
N GLU A 300 7.34 -17.47 -8.37
CA GLU A 300 7.12 -17.84 -6.96
C GLU A 300 5.64 -18.08 -6.60
N ILE A 301 4.70 -17.70 -7.47
CA ILE A 301 3.28 -18.04 -7.35
C ILE A 301 3.03 -19.48 -7.81
N GLN A 302 3.72 -19.93 -8.87
CA GLN A 302 3.68 -21.28 -9.41
C GLN A 302 4.24 -22.31 -8.43
#